data_2691a5db1168da47ac346698fa176d70
#
_entry.id   2691a5db1168da47ac346698fa176d70
#
_cell.length_a   1.000
_cell.length_b   1.000
_cell.length_c   1.000
_cell.angle_alpha   90.00
_cell.angle_beta   90.00
_cell.angle_gamma   90.00
#
_symmetry.space_group_name_H-M   'P 1'
#
loop_
_entity.id
_entity.type
_entity.pdbx_description
1 polymer ?
#
loop_
_entity_poly.entity_id
_entity_poly.type
_entity_poly.pdbx_seq_one_letter_code
_entity_poly.pdbx_strand_id
1 'polypeptide(L)'
;MRKISIDPITRLEGHGKIEIFLKDSGEVANCYLQIPELRGFEKFTEGRLAEDMPQITQRICGVCPEAHHLASTKTLDALFHVEPTPTAKKLRELLNSAFYVTDHTTHFYILGGPDFVMGPDAPVAERNILGVIKKVGMELAGAVINTRKQNHHVIQMLGGRAVHPVFGQPGGVSKGLNKEERAEAEKIARDGLEFAKLSMKVFDDIVLKNKAYVDLILSDAFTHKTYYMGMVDKNNKVNFYDGDIRVVDPNGKEFVKFKTADYLKHIAEHVEPWSYIKFPYLKDVGWKGFVDGKDSGVFRVAPLARLNAADGMATPLAQEYYEKYFATLGGKPVHHTLATHWARLVELVYAAERFVELVTDPDITNPDIRTIPTATPDEGVGIVEAPRGTLIHHYATNDKGIITKANLVVATVNNSAAINMSVKKAAMALIKPGTKITEGLLNTIEMAWRPYDPCFGCATHNLPGQSPFVVTVFDANNNVVMRTGA
;
A
#
# COMPACT_ATOMS: atom_id res chain seq x y z
N MET A 1 -34.61 10.87 -1.61
CA MET A 1 -33.34 10.50 -0.95
C MET A 1 -32.33 11.60 -1.24
N ARG A 2 -31.77 12.25 -0.24
CA ARG A 2 -30.77 13.32 -0.38
C ARG A 2 -29.38 12.69 -0.52
N LYS A 3 -28.51 13.26 -1.38
CA LYS A 3 -27.14 12.78 -1.61
C LYS A 3 -26.11 13.86 -1.28
N ILE A 4 -24.99 13.49 -0.70
CA ILE A 4 -23.79 14.29 -0.51
C ILE A 4 -22.68 13.63 -1.33
N SER A 5 -21.95 14.41 -2.13
CA SER A 5 -20.79 13.95 -2.89
C SER A 5 -19.52 14.62 -2.39
N ILE A 6 -18.46 13.85 -2.24
CA ILE A 6 -17.08 14.33 -2.11
C ILE A 6 -16.39 13.94 -3.42
N ASP A 7 -16.18 14.92 -4.33
CA ASP A 7 -15.69 14.68 -5.68
C ASP A 7 -14.90 15.91 -6.20
N PRO A 8 -13.61 15.76 -6.48
CA PRO A 8 -12.77 14.60 -6.20
C PRO A 8 -12.40 14.48 -4.72
N ILE A 9 -12.10 13.27 -4.27
CA ILE A 9 -11.39 13.07 -3.00
C ILE A 9 -9.92 13.49 -3.14
N THR A 10 -9.27 13.89 -2.04
CA THR A 10 -7.99 14.59 -2.10
C THR A 10 -6.85 13.85 -1.38
N ARG A 11 -5.61 14.15 -1.76
CA ARG A 11 -4.37 13.64 -1.14
C ARG A 11 -4.22 12.12 -1.26
N LEU A 12 -4.33 11.63 -2.50
CA LEU A 12 -4.12 10.24 -2.90
C LEU A 12 -3.47 10.18 -4.29
N GLU A 13 -3.16 9.00 -4.75
CA GLU A 13 -2.83 8.74 -6.14
C GLU A 13 -4.05 8.20 -6.87
N GLY A 14 -4.31 8.70 -8.09
CA GLY A 14 -5.47 8.32 -8.91
C GLY A 14 -6.71 9.15 -8.61
N HIS A 15 -7.88 8.64 -9.02
CA HIS A 15 -9.16 9.34 -8.87
C HIS A 15 -10.17 8.48 -8.11
N GLY A 16 -10.96 9.14 -7.28
CA GLY A 16 -12.06 8.52 -6.56
C GLY A 16 -13.06 9.56 -6.10
N LYS A 17 -14.26 9.10 -5.84
CA LYS A 17 -15.30 9.93 -5.22
C LYS A 17 -16.05 9.15 -4.15
N ILE A 18 -16.61 9.87 -3.19
CA ILE A 18 -17.46 9.31 -2.15
C ILE A 18 -18.87 9.82 -2.35
N GLU A 19 -19.83 8.93 -2.41
CA GLU A 19 -21.25 9.26 -2.45
C GLU A 19 -21.94 8.77 -1.19
N ILE A 20 -22.55 9.69 -0.45
CA ILE A 20 -23.25 9.43 0.81
C ILE A 20 -24.74 9.66 0.59
N PHE A 21 -25.53 8.65 0.80
CA PHE A 21 -27.00 8.68 0.62
C PHE A 21 -27.66 8.80 1.99
N LEU A 22 -28.55 9.77 2.13
CA LEU A 22 -29.27 10.05 3.38
C LEU A 22 -30.71 9.57 3.28
N LYS A 23 -31.22 8.98 4.37
CA LYS A 23 -32.65 8.78 4.60
C LYS A 23 -33.37 10.12 4.77
N ASP A 24 -34.69 10.10 4.71
CA ASP A 24 -35.48 11.33 4.95
C ASP A 24 -35.34 11.80 6.43
N SER A 25 -34.97 10.92 7.35
CA SER A 25 -34.61 11.27 8.73
C SER A 25 -33.30 12.06 8.85
N GLY A 26 -32.48 12.13 7.79
CA GLY A 26 -31.15 12.73 7.80
C GLY A 26 -30.00 11.80 8.21
N GLU A 27 -30.31 10.54 8.56
CA GLU A 27 -29.30 9.52 8.82
C GLU A 27 -28.66 9.02 7.52
N VAL A 28 -27.41 8.54 7.58
CA VAL A 28 -26.78 7.87 6.45
C VAL A 28 -27.46 6.53 6.18
N ALA A 29 -28.03 6.38 4.99
CA ALA A 29 -28.59 5.12 4.49
C ALA A 29 -27.49 4.23 3.91
N ASN A 30 -26.59 4.81 3.09
CA ASN A 30 -25.47 4.12 2.49
C ASN A 30 -24.36 5.09 2.10
N CYS A 31 -23.17 4.53 1.85
CA CYS A 31 -22.01 5.29 1.42
C CYS A 31 -21.17 4.40 0.51
N TYR A 32 -20.74 4.96 -0.63
CA TYR A 32 -19.92 4.26 -1.62
C TYR A 32 -18.68 5.06 -1.94
N LEU A 33 -17.53 4.41 -1.86
CA LEU A 33 -16.29 4.89 -2.45
C LEU A 33 -16.20 4.34 -3.88
N GLN A 34 -16.31 5.20 -4.86
CA GLN A 34 -16.29 4.84 -6.27
C GLN A 34 -14.95 5.20 -6.89
N ILE A 35 -14.38 4.25 -7.64
CA ILE A 35 -13.15 4.43 -8.39
C ILE A 35 -13.50 4.40 -9.89
N PRO A 36 -13.40 5.55 -10.59
CA PRO A 36 -13.86 5.67 -11.99
C PRO A 36 -12.79 5.32 -13.02
N GLU A 37 -11.60 4.88 -12.59
CA GLU A 37 -10.52 4.53 -13.51
C GLU A 37 -10.60 3.08 -13.96
N LEU A 38 -10.18 2.84 -15.22
CA LEU A 38 -10.03 1.51 -15.79
C LEU A 38 -8.80 1.49 -16.70
N ARG A 39 -7.83 0.59 -16.41
CA ARG A 39 -6.60 0.44 -17.21
C ARG A 39 -6.31 -1.04 -17.42
N GLY A 40 -6.25 -1.51 -18.63
CA GLY A 40 -6.19 -2.92 -19.01
C GLY A 40 -4.78 -3.55 -19.00
N PHE A 41 -3.94 -3.33 -17.96
CA PHE A 41 -2.56 -3.85 -17.92
C PHE A 41 -2.48 -5.38 -18.03
N GLU A 42 -3.37 -6.11 -17.37
CA GLU A 42 -3.39 -7.57 -17.47
C GLU A 42 -3.60 -8.04 -18.91
N LYS A 43 -4.50 -7.37 -19.65
CA LYS A 43 -4.84 -7.77 -21.02
C LYS A 43 -3.82 -7.29 -22.04
N PHE A 44 -3.34 -6.07 -21.96
CA PHE A 44 -2.42 -5.55 -22.98
C PHE A 44 -1.01 -6.16 -22.88
N THR A 45 -0.68 -6.80 -21.77
CA THR A 45 0.58 -7.54 -21.61
C THR A 45 0.56 -8.92 -22.25
N GLU A 46 -0.60 -9.49 -22.55
CA GLU A 46 -0.68 -10.71 -23.35
C GLU A 46 0.00 -10.52 -24.71
N GLY A 47 0.81 -11.48 -25.10
CA GLY A 47 1.63 -11.40 -26.34
C GLY A 47 2.97 -10.68 -26.19
N ARG A 48 3.31 -10.14 -24.99
CA ARG A 48 4.61 -9.54 -24.70
C ARG A 48 5.60 -10.60 -24.20
N LEU A 49 6.90 -10.29 -24.35
CA LEU A 49 7.95 -11.11 -23.73
C LEU A 49 7.86 -11.00 -22.20
N ALA A 50 8.06 -12.11 -21.49
CA ALA A 50 8.05 -12.13 -20.04
C ALA A 50 9.13 -11.20 -19.43
N GLU A 51 10.29 -11.12 -20.07
CA GLU A 51 11.41 -10.28 -19.63
C GLU A 51 11.10 -8.77 -19.69
N ASP A 52 10.11 -8.35 -20.47
CA ASP A 52 9.66 -6.95 -20.53
C ASP A 52 8.74 -6.59 -19.36
N MET A 53 8.14 -7.59 -18.69
CA MET A 53 7.13 -7.36 -17.66
C MET A 53 7.61 -6.49 -16.50
N PRO A 54 8.83 -6.60 -15.96
CA PRO A 54 9.29 -5.71 -14.88
C PRO A 54 9.33 -4.24 -15.32
N GLN A 55 9.56 -3.94 -16.59
CA GLN A 55 9.54 -2.57 -17.11
C GLN A 55 8.13 -2.09 -17.47
N ILE A 56 7.26 -2.98 -17.91
CA ILE A 56 5.87 -2.67 -18.25
C ILE A 56 5.08 -2.43 -16.97
N THR A 57 5.11 -3.37 -16.02
CA THR A 57 4.25 -3.34 -14.84
C THR A 57 4.60 -2.23 -13.86
N GLN A 58 5.85 -1.79 -13.79
CA GLN A 58 6.19 -0.61 -13.00
C GLN A 58 5.49 0.67 -13.49
N ARG A 59 5.01 0.72 -14.76
CA ARG A 59 4.23 1.84 -15.32
C ARG A 59 2.78 1.88 -14.83
N ILE A 60 2.35 0.85 -14.12
CA ILE A 60 1.06 0.86 -13.40
C ILE A 60 1.01 2.04 -12.42
N CYS A 61 2.15 2.38 -11.81
CA CYS A 61 2.24 3.43 -10.81
C CYS A 61 3.44 4.37 -11.03
N GLY A 62 3.25 5.65 -10.74
CA GLY A 62 4.32 6.64 -10.65
C GLY A 62 4.84 6.86 -9.22
N VAL A 63 4.18 6.27 -8.22
CA VAL A 63 4.53 6.41 -6.79
C VAL A 63 5.23 5.17 -6.24
N CYS A 64 4.81 3.96 -6.68
CA CYS A 64 5.38 2.68 -6.21
C CYS A 64 5.93 1.79 -7.36
N PRO A 65 6.63 2.35 -8.36
CA PRO A 65 7.14 1.56 -9.48
C PRO A 65 8.13 0.50 -9.03
N GLU A 66 8.91 0.75 -7.98
CA GLU A 66 9.90 -0.18 -7.43
C GLU A 66 9.24 -1.46 -6.91
N ALA A 67 8.11 -1.35 -6.21
CA ALA A 67 7.39 -2.52 -5.73
C ALA A 67 6.88 -3.39 -6.88
N HIS A 68 6.29 -2.77 -7.92
CA HIS A 68 5.85 -3.49 -9.12
C HIS A 68 7.03 -4.13 -9.86
N HIS A 69 8.15 -3.42 -9.96
CA HIS A 69 9.38 -3.93 -10.57
C HIS A 69 9.89 -5.19 -9.84
N LEU A 70 9.97 -5.13 -8.51
CA LEU A 70 10.45 -6.24 -7.68
C LEU A 70 9.48 -7.42 -7.68
N ALA A 71 8.17 -7.20 -7.57
CA ALA A 71 7.18 -8.26 -7.65
C ALA A 71 7.26 -8.98 -9.01
N SER A 72 7.34 -8.20 -10.09
CA SER A 72 7.50 -8.74 -11.44
C SER A 72 8.81 -9.52 -11.61
N THR A 73 9.91 -9.01 -11.07
CA THR A 73 11.20 -9.70 -11.13
C THR A 73 11.15 -11.03 -10.37
N LYS A 74 10.54 -11.07 -9.18
CA LYS A 74 10.33 -12.34 -8.43
C LYS A 74 9.42 -13.30 -9.18
N THR A 75 8.42 -12.77 -9.89
CA THR A 75 7.57 -13.59 -10.77
C THR A 75 8.38 -14.24 -11.88
N LEU A 76 9.33 -13.49 -12.47
CA LEU A 76 10.22 -14.05 -13.49
C LEU A 76 11.20 -15.09 -12.93
N ASP A 77 11.71 -14.89 -11.70
CA ASP A 77 12.54 -15.91 -11.06
C ASP A 77 11.78 -17.23 -10.95
N ALA A 78 10.52 -17.18 -10.49
CA ALA A 78 9.66 -18.38 -10.38
C ALA A 78 9.33 -18.96 -11.77
N LEU A 79 8.97 -18.11 -12.74
CA LEU A 79 8.57 -18.50 -14.09
C LEU A 79 9.72 -19.17 -14.87
N PHE A 80 10.96 -18.70 -14.68
CA PHE A 80 12.16 -19.28 -15.29
C PHE A 80 12.86 -20.32 -14.41
N HIS A 81 12.27 -20.71 -13.28
CA HIS A 81 12.80 -21.67 -12.32
C HIS A 81 14.25 -21.38 -11.91
N VAL A 82 14.55 -20.10 -11.68
CA VAL A 82 15.90 -19.65 -11.35
C VAL A 82 15.95 -19.01 -9.96
N GLU A 83 16.97 -19.36 -9.20
CA GLU A 83 17.22 -18.76 -7.90
C GLU A 83 18.23 -17.61 -8.04
N PRO A 84 17.89 -16.37 -7.63
CA PRO A 84 18.84 -15.27 -7.62
C PRO A 84 20.01 -15.53 -6.67
N THR A 85 21.17 -15.00 -7.01
CA THR A 85 22.33 -15.08 -6.11
C THR A 85 22.05 -14.39 -4.78
N PRO A 86 22.73 -14.78 -3.67
CA PRO A 86 22.57 -14.12 -2.38
C PRO A 86 22.80 -12.60 -2.44
N THR A 87 23.81 -12.16 -3.19
CA THR A 87 24.09 -10.74 -3.41
C THR A 87 22.98 -10.04 -4.15
N ALA A 88 22.43 -10.65 -5.20
CA ALA A 88 21.31 -10.08 -5.95
C ALA A 88 20.07 -9.89 -5.06
N LYS A 89 19.76 -10.85 -4.18
CA LYS A 89 18.66 -10.71 -3.22
C LYS A 89 18.88 -9.52 -2.28
N LYS A 90 20.08 -9.38 -1.69
CA LYS A 90 20.45 -8.26 -0.84
C LYS A 90 20.32 -6.91 -1.57
N LEU A 91 20.76 -6.83 -2.83
CA LEU A 91 20.68 -5.62 -3.64
C LEU A 91 19.22 -5.24 -3.98
N ARG A 92 18.37 -6.22 -4.27
CA ARG A 92 16.93 -5.98 -4.47
C ARG A 92 16.24 -5.50 -3.19
N GLU A 93 16.57 -6.09 -2.04
CA GLU A 93 16.08 -5.64 -0.74
C GLU A 93 16.58 -4.24 -0.38
N LEU A 94 17.83 -3.91 -0.73
CA LEU A 94 18.41 -2.58 -0.51
C LEU A 94 17.66 -1.51 -1.32
N LEU A 95 17.36 -1.77 -2.60
CA LEU A 95 16.52 -0.90 -3.41
C LEU A 95 15.12 -0.74 -2.79
N ASN A 96 14.52 -1.84 -2.32
CA ASN A 96 13.22 -1.82 -1.67
C ASN A 96 13.23 -1.00 -0.37
N SER A 97 14.28 -1.11 0.43
CA SER A 97 14.43 -0.36 1.69
C SER A 97 14.55 1.15 1.43
N ALA A 98 15.36 1.57 0.47
CA ALA A 98 15.47 2.98 0.06
C ALA A 98 14.14 3.52 -0.47
N PHE A 99 13.41 2.71 -1.25
CA PHE A 99 12.08 3.05 -1.74
C PHE A 99 11.08 3.23 -0.58
N TYR A 100 11.04 2.32 0.40
CA TYR A 100 10.15 2.44 1.55
C TYR A 100 10.41 3.72 2.37
N VAL A 101 11.67 4.09 2.56
CA VAL A 101 12.03 5.35 3.24
C VAL A 101 11.44 6.54 2.48
N THR A 102 11.53 6.55 1.16
CA THR A 102 10.96 7.61 0.32
C THR A 102 9.43 7.65 0.37
N ASP A 103 8.78 6.50 0.20
CA ASP A 103 7.33 6.39 0.08
C ASP A 103 6.63 6.69 1.41
N HIS A 104 7.07 6.07 2.51
CA HIS A 104 6.50 6.31 3.83
C HIS A 104 6.69 7.75 4.33
N THR A 105 7.84 8.35 4.01
CA THR A 105 8.09 9.78 4.26
C THR A 105 7.11 10.65 3.48
N THR A 106 6.89 10.33 2.21
CA THR A 106 5.94 11.07 1.34
C THR A 106 4.53 11.00 1.90
N HIS A 107 4.06 9.81 2.22
CA HIS A 107 2.71 9.64 2.76
C HIS A 107 2.55 10.40 4.08
N PHE A 108 3.47 10.19 5.03
CA PHE A 108 3.32 10.76 6.36
C PHE A 108 3.31 12.30 6.34
N TYR A 109 4.24 12.93 5.63
CA TYR A 109 4.35 14.39 5.66
C TYR A 109 3.46 15.13 4.66
N ILE A 110 3.12 14.50 3.52
CA ILE A 110 2.42 15.18 2.42
C ILE A 110 0.95 14.77 2.35
N LEU A 111 0.62 13.49 2.55
CA LEU A 111 -0.74 12.98 2.37
C LEU A 111 -1.52 12.90 3.69
N GLY A 112 -0.98 12.26 4.72
CA GLY A 112 -1.63 12.09 6.02
C GLY A 112 -1.42 13.24 7.00
N GLY A 113 -0.20 13.79 7.04
CA GLY A 113 0.20 14.80 8.02
C GLY A 113 -0.64 16.07 8.08
N PRO A 114 -1.12 16.63 6.96
CA PRO A 114 -1.93 17.84 7.01
C PRO A 114 -3.17 17.74 7.91
N ASP A 115 -3.77 16.58 8.10
CA ASP A 115 -4.93 16.38 8.98
C ASP A 115 -4.60 16.59 10.46
N PHE A 116 -3.39 16.22 10.87
CA PHE A 116 -2.94 16.33 12.26
C PHE A 116 -2.16 17.63 12.50
N VAL A 117 -1.34 18.05 11.55
CA VAL A 117 -0.54 19.27 11.68
C VAL A 117 -1.43 20.50 11.63
N MET A 118 -2.32 20.59 10.65
CA MET A 118 -3.22 21.74 10.49
C MET A 118 -4.51 21.61 11.31
N GLY A 119 -4.96 20.39 11.54
CA GLY A 119 -6.24 20.04 12.12
C GLY A 119 -7.28 19.67 11.06
N PRO A 120 -8.23 18.77 11.38
CA PRO A 120 -9.22 18.29 10.41
C PRO A 120 -10.18 19.39 9.96
N ASP A 121 -10.44 20.40 10.79
CA ASP A 121 -11.37 21.52 10.52
C ASP A 121 -10.68 22.75 9.90
N ALA A 122 -9.35 22.72 9.71
CA ALA A 122 -8.65 23.85 9.09
C ALA A 122 -9.16 24.08 7.64
N PRO A 123 -9.13 25.33 7.15
CA PRO A 123 -9.55 25.65 5.78
C PRO A 123 -8.82 24.80 4.73
N VAL A 124 -9.51 24.37 3.68
CA VAL A 124 -8.94 23.55 2.59
C VAL A 124 -7.65 24.16 2.03
N ALA A 125 -7.62 25.49 1.87
CA ALA A 125 -6.46 26.22 1.37
C ALA A 125 -5.20 26.07 2.27
N GLU A 126 -5.36 25.72 3.54
CA GLU A 126 -4.27 25.55 4.50
C GLU A 126 -3.94 24.07 4.76
N ARG A 127 -4.89 23.14 4.53
CA ARG A 127 -4.70 21.69 4.74
C ARG A 127 -3.94 21.03 3.58
N ASN A 128 -2.76 21.54 3.29
CA ASN A 128 -1.87 21.05 2.24
C ASN A 128 -0.40 21.18 2.67
N ILE A 129 0.51 20.76 1.82
CA ILE A 129 1.96 20.78 2.11
C ILE A 129 2.48 22.19 2.43
N LEU A 130 1.96 23.23 1.78
CA LEU A 130 2.40 24.60 2.05
C LEU A 130 1.99 25.07 3.44
N GLY A 131 0.78 24.75 3.86
CA GLY A 131 0.32 24.99 5.25
C GLY A 131 1.13 24.22 6.27
N VAL A 132 1.43 22.94 5.99
CA VAL A 132 2.31 22.13 6.85
C VAL A 132 3.68 22.79 6.98
N ILE A 133 4.33 23.15 5.87
CA ILE A 133 5.65 23.81 5.88
C ILE A 133 5.61 25.09 6.71
N LYS A 134 4.60 25.94 6.53
CA LYS A 134 4.41 27.16 7.30
C LYS A 134 4.32 26.91 8.80
N LYS A 135 3.71 25.80 9.22
CA LYS A 135 3.47 25.46 10.63
C LYS A 135 4.65 24.73 11.29
N VAL A 136 5.28 23.78 10.58
CA VAL A 136 6.39 22.97 11.13
C VAL A 136 7.77 23.60 10.91
N GLY A 137 7.87 24.59 10.03
CA GLY A 137 9.10 25.30 9.71
C GLY A 137 9.89 24.71 8.55
N MET A 138 10.77 25.54 7.99
CA MET A 138 11.60 25.20 6.82
C MET A 138 12.66 24.13 7.12
N GLU A 139 13.11 24.01 8.36
CA GLU A 139 14.12 23.00 8.74
C GLU A 139 13.58 21.59 8.56
N LEU A 140 12.41 21.27 9.15
CA LEU A 140 11.78 19.95 9.00
C LEU A 140 11.37 19.71 7.56
N ALA A 141 10.82 20.72 6.87
CA ALA A 141 10.46 20.59 5.45
C ALA A 141 11.71 20.30 4.58
N GLY A 142 12.83 20.97 4.84
CA GLY A 142 14.11 20.69 4.18
C GLY A 142 14.63 19.27 4.44
N ALA A 143 14.51 18.78 5.68
CA ALA A 143 14.86 17.41 6.03
C ALA A 143 14.02 16.37 5.26
N VAL A 144 12.70 16.58 5.16
CA VAL A 144 11.78 15.72 4.38
C VAL A 144 12.20 15.67 2.91
N ILE A 145 12.40 16.83 2.28
CA ILE A 145 12.79 16.93 0.87
C ILE A 145 14.16 16.27 0.63
N ASN A 146 15.12 16.54 1.52
CA ASN A 146 16.47 15.97 1.39
C ASN A 146 16.45 14.44 1.55
N THR A 147 15.78 13.90 2.55
CA THR A 147 15.67 12.44 2.75
C THR A 147 15.10 11.76 1.51
N ARG A 148 14.02 12.29 0.94
CA ARG A 148 13.45 11.75 -0.31
C ARG A 148 14.43 11.83 -1.47
N LYS A 149 15.08 12.99 -1.67
CA LYS A 149 16.07 13.18 -2.73
C LYS A 149 17.22 12.18 -2.63
N GLN A 150 17.77 11.99 -1.44
CA GLN A 150 18.89 11.09 -1.21
C GLN A 150 18.52 9.61 -1.45
N ASN A 151 17.36 9.18 -0.99
CA ASN A 151 16.91 7.81 -1.24
C ASN A 151 16.55 7.56 -2.72
N HIS A 152 15.96 8.53 -3.42
CA HIS A 152 15.80 8.46 -4.88
C HIS A 152 17.15 8.41 -5.62
N HIS A 153 18.20 9.06 -5.09
CA HIS A 153 19.53 8.95 -5.64
C HIS A 153 20.10 7.53 -5.52
N VAL A 154 19.86 6.83 -4.40
CA VAL A 154 20.24 5.41 -4.26
C VAL A 154 19.48 4.53 -5.26
N ILE A 155 18.18 4.76 -5.45
CA ILE A 155 17.38 4.04 -6.46
C ILE A 155 17.96 4.29 -7.87
N GLN A 156 18.33 5.53 -8.18
CA GLN A 156 18.98 5.88 -9.45
C GLN A 156 20.36 5.24 -9.60
N MET A 157 21.15 5.20 -8.53
CA MET A 157 22.47 4.56 -8.51
C MET A 157 22.39 3.09 -8.87
N LEU A 158 21.38 2.37 -8.36
CA LEU A 158 21.14 0.95 -8.63
C LEU A 158 20.50 0.71 -10.00
N GLY A 159 19.43 1.44 -10.30
CA GLY A 159 18.54 1.17 -11.44
C GLY A 159 18.63 2.18 -12.58
N GLY A 160 19.60 3.12 -12.56
CA GLY A 160 19.82 4.11 -13.62
C GLY A 160 18.80 5.25 -13.67
N ARG A 161 17.67 5.13 -12.95
CA ARG A 161 16.59 6.14 -12.89
C ARG A 161 16.07 6.25 -11.47
N ALA A 162 15.74 7.47 -11.06
CA ALA A 162 15.16 7.74 -9.73
C ALA A 162 13.71 7.25 -9.60
N VAL A 163 13.01 7.14 -10.72
CA VAL A 163 11.64 6.60 -10.84
C VAL A 163 11.62 5.63 -12.02
N HIS A 164 10.95 4.51 -11.90
CA HIS A 164 10.94 3.43 -12.88
C HIS A 164 12.35 2.85 -13.15
N PRO A 165 13.04 2.30 -12.14
CA PRO A 165 14.38 1.74 -12.29
C PRO A 165 14.38 0.53 -13.23
N VAL A 166 15.52 0.31 -13.89
CA VAL A 166 15.78 -0.89 -14.71
C VAL A 166 16.86 -1.70 -13.99
N PHE A 167 16.46 -2.60 -13.11
CA PHE A 167 17.36 -3.21 -12.15
C PHE A 167 17.25 -4.73 -12.06
N GLY A 168 16.09 -5.22 -11.62
CA GLY A 168 15.84 -6.66 -11.47
C GLY A 168 15.74 -7.37 -12.81
N GLN A 169 16.37 -8.54 -12.90
CA GLN A 169 16.34 -9.46 -14.04
C GLN A 169 16.10 -10.88 -13.53
N PRO A 170 15.59 -11.80 -14.36
CA PRO A 170 15.51 -13.20 -13.95
C PRO A 170 16.85 -13.72 -13.44
N GLY A 171 16.84 -14.27 -12.22
CA GLY A 171 18.03 -14.79 -11.55
C GLY A 171 18.95 -13.74 -10.93
N GLY A 172 18.62 -12.43 -10.96
CA GLY A 172 19.48 -11.44 -10.36
C GLY A 172 19.17 -9.98 -10.64
N VAL A 173 20.22 -9.18 -10.78
CA VAL A 173 20.16 -7.74 -11.04
C VAL A 173 21.11 -7.35 -12.18
N SER A 174 20.86 -6.19 -12.81
CA SER A 174 21.64 -5.66 -13.93
C SER A 174 22.93 -4.96 -13.50
N LYS A 175 23.02 -4.57 -12.23
CA LYS A 175 24.16 -3.80 -11.70
C LYS A 175 24.40 -4.16 -10.24
N GLY A 176 25.66 -4.34 -9.83
CA GLY A 176 26.12 -4.37 -8.44
C GLY A 176 26.53 -3.00 -7.94
N LEU A 177 26.94 -2.92 -6.67
CA LEU A 177 27.53 -1.73 -6.06
C LEU A 177 29.05 -1.86 -6.08
N ASN A 178 29.76 -0.79 -6.45
CA ASN A 178 31.18 -0.65 -6.16
C ASN A 178 31.41 -0.09 -4.74
N LYS A 179 32.68 0.02 -4.31
CA LYS A 179 33.03 0.47 -2.95
C LYS A 179 32.66 1.92 -2.68
N GLU A 180 32.77 2.78 -3.67
CA GLU A 180 32.45 4.19 -3.60
C GLU A 180 30.95 4.41 -3.48
N GLU A 181 30.18 3.74 -4.35
CA GLU A 181 28.72 3.75 -4.32
C GLU A 181 28.17 3.17 -3.00
N ARG A 182 28.80 2.09 -2.48
CA ARG A 182 28.45 1.54 -1.17
C ARG A 182 28.64 2.57 -0.06
N ALA A 183 29.80 3.25 -0.02
CA ALA A 183 30.12 4.24 1.01
C ALA A 183 29.12 5.42 0.97
N GLU A 184 28.74 5.86 -0.22
CA GLU A 184 27.72 6.90 -0.41
C GLU A 184 26.34 6.42 0.05
N ALA A 185 25.92 5.23 -0.35
CA ALA A 185 24.65 4.63 0.07
C ALA A 185 24.60 4.38 1.59
N GLU A 186 25.72 3.99 2.23
CA GLU A 186 25.78 3.82 3.69
C GLU A 186 25.56 5.15 4.42
N LYS A 187 26.16 6.25 3.95
CA LYS A 187 25.90 7.57 4.53
C LYS A 187 24.41 7.93 4.42
N ILE A 188 23.82 7.73 3.26
CA ILE A 188 22.40 8.03 3.02
C ILE A 188 21.51 7.15 3.92
N ALA A 189 21.83 5.87 4.09
CA ALA A 189 21.09 4.96 4.97
C ALA A 189 21.13 5.42 6.44
N ARG A 190 22.29 5.83 6.94
CA ARG A 190 22.44 6.34 8.32
C ARG A 190 21.67 7.64 8.52
N ASP A 191 21.77 8.59 7.58
CA ASP A 191 21.01 9.85 7.60
C ASP A 191 19.49 9.55 7.56
N GLY A 192 19.06 8.55 6.76
CA GLY A 192 17.68 8.08 6.69
C GLY A 192 17.18 7.49 8.01
N LEU A 193 18.02 6.76 8.74
CA LEU A 193 17.67 6.21 10.05
C LEU A 193 17.47 7.32 11.10
N GLU A 194 18.34 8.33 11.12
CA GLU A 194 18.16 9.47 12.01
C GLU A 194 16.89 10.27 11.67
N PHE A 195 16.58 10.40 10.38
CA PHE A 195 15.32 11.01 9.94
C PHE A 195 14.09 10.16 10.34
N ALA A 196 14.15 8.84 10.29
CA ALA A 196 13.06 7.97 10.75
C ALA A 196 12.81 8.14 12.25
N LYS A 197 13.87 8.24 13.08
CA LYS A 197 13.76 8.57 14.52
C LYS A 197 13.13 9.96 14.74
N LEU A 198 13.54 10.95 13.97
CA LEU A 198 12.94 12.29 14.01
C LEU A 198 11.44 12.23 13.68
N SER A 199 11.06 11.43 12.68
CA SER A 199 9.65 11.28 12.28
C SER A 199 8.81 10.65 13.38
N MET A 200 9.34 9.66 14.11
CA MET A 200 8.68 9.10 15.30
C MET A 200 8.49 10.15 16.38
N LYS A 201 9.49 10.99 16.64
CA LYS A 201 9.40 12.09 17.60
C LYS A 201 8.36 13.13 17.17
N VAL A 202 8.31 13.50 15.89
CA VAL A 202 7.31 14.43 15.34
C VAL A 202 5.89 13.88 15.55
N PHE A 203 5.68 12.59 15.31
CA PHE A 203 4.40 11.96 15.56
C PHE A 203 4.02 11.96 17.06
N ASP A 204 4.98 11.65 17.92
CA ASP A 204 4.79 11.68 19.37
C ASP A 204 4.37 13.08 19.83
N ASP A 205 5.10 14.12 19.38
CA ASP A 205 4.87 15.50 19.77
C ASP A 205 3.55 16.09 19.25
N ILE A 206 3.16 15.78 18.02
CA ILE A 206 1.97 16.36 17.37
C ILE A 206 0.72 15.53 17.66
N VAL A 207 0.82 14.19 17.64
CA VAL A 207 -0.34 13.29 17.70
C VAL A 207 -0.51 12.67 19.07
N LEU A 208 0.49 11.95 19.59
CA LEU A 208 0.32 11.17 20.82
C LEU A 208 0.22 12.03 22.09
N LYS A 209 0.85 13.21 22.12
CA LYS A 209 0.67 14.18 23.22
C LYS A 209 -0.61 14.99 23.13
N ASN A 210 -1.33 14.93 22.02
CA ASN A 210 -2.62 15.60 21.86
C ASN A 210 -3.76 14.62 22.15
N LYS A 211 -4.37 14.77 23.35
CA LYS A 211 -5.46 13.90 23.77
C LYS A 211 -6.60 13.82 22.75
N ALA A 212 -6.97 14.94 22.12
CA ALA A 212 -8.06 14.95 21.11
C ALA A 212 -7.74 14.06 19.91
N TYR A 213 -6.48 14.00 19.48
CA TYR A 213 -6.06 13.12 18.39
C TYR A 213 -5.99 11.67 18.82
N VAL A 214 -5.56 11.39 20.05
CA VAL A 214 -5.58 10.02 20.60
C VAL A 214 -7.04 9.55 20.71
N ASP A 215 -7.94 10.37 21.25
CA ASP A 215 -9.38 10.05 21.35
C ASP A 215 -9.98 9.82 19.94
N LEU A 216 -9.57 10.60 18.93
CA LEU A 216 -10.01 10.44 17.56
C LEU A 216 -9.52 9.09 16.97
N ILE A 217 -8.25 8.74 17.19
CA ILE A 217 -7.66 7.46 16.73
C ILE A 217 -8.42 6.28 17.34
N LEU A 218 -8.75 6.35 18.63
CA LEU A 218 -9.42 5.29 19.37
C LEU A 218 -10.93 5.27 19.18
N SER A 219 -11.51 6.28 18.49
CA SER A 219 -12.96 6.40 18.35
C SER A 219 -13.55 5.25 17.54
N ASP A 220 -14.80 4.89 17.86
CA ASP A 220 -15.54 3.86 17.12
C ASP A 220 -15.76 4.22 15.65
N ALA A 221 -15.82 5.52 15.32
CA ALA A 221 -15.97 6.02 13.96
C ALA A 221 -14.85 5.51 13.01
N PHE A 222 -13.65 5.27 13.54
CA PHE A 222 -12.48 4.81 12.80
C PHE A 222 -12.01 3.41 13.23
N THR A 223 -12.89 2.62 13.82
CA THR A 223 -12.57 1.28 14.31
C THR A 223 -13.43 0.25 13.61
N HIS A 224 -12.84 -0.72 12.93
CA HIS A 224 -13.56 -1.90 12.47
C HIS A 224 -12.66 -3.14 12.44
N LYS A 225 -13.26 -4.28 12.65
CA LYS A 225 -12.57 -5.57 12.76
C LYS A 225 -12.57 -6.29 11.42
N THR A 226 -11.43 -6.77 11.00
CA THR A 226 -11.26 -7.57 9.78
C THR A 226 -10.19 -8.61 10.02
N TYR A 227 -9.98 -9.50 9.07
CA TYR A 227 -8.74 -10.26 9.00
C TYR A 227 -7.57 -9.32 8.64
N TYR A 228 -6.35 -9.75 8.97
CA TYR A 228 -5.12 -9.00 8.69
C TYR A 228 -4.13 -9.90 7.98
N MET A 229 -3.60 -9.44 6.87
CA MET A 229 -2.64 -10.19 6.05
C MET A 229 -1.34 -9.42 5.89
N GLY A 230 -0.22 -10.11 5.96
CA GLY A 230 1.11 -9.56 5.71
C GLY A 230 2.15 -10.66 5.53
N MET A 231 3.26 -10.30 4.89
CA MET A 231 4.40 -11.20 4.73
C MET A 231 5.22 -11.25 6.01
N VAL A 232 5.64 -12.46 6.37
CA VAL A 232 6.46 -12.72 7.54
C VAL A 232 7.64 -13.64 7.19
N ASP A 233 8.75 -13.46 7.89
CA ASP A 233 9.90 -14.36 7.84
C ASP A 233 9.64 -15.70 8.55
N LYS A 234 10.66 -16.55 8.62
CA LYS A 234 10.60 -17.86 9.31
C LYS A 234 10.29 -17.76 10.81
N ASN A 235 10.52 -16.61 11.42
CA ASN A 235 10.26 -16.32 12.84
C ASN A 235 8.96 -15.54 13.05
N ASN A 236 8.12 -15.44 12.03
CA ASN A 236 6.93 -14.60 12.00
C ASN A 236 7.18 -13.09 12.23
N LYS A 237 8.37 -12.61 11.95
CA LYS A 237 8.67 -11.18 11.97
C LYS A 237 8.29 -10.54 10.63
N VAL A 238 7.90 -9.26 10.65
CA VAL A 238 7.61 -8.52 9.41
C VAL A 238 8.78 -8.62 8.44
N ASN A 239 8.47 -8.96 7.19
CA ASN A 239 9.40 -8.90 6.08
C ASN A 239 8.73 -8.27 4.85
N PHE A 240 9.46 -7.43 4.10
CA PHE A 240 8.89 -6.75 2.93
C PHE A 240 9.21 -7.44 1.61
N TYR A 241 10.19 -8.32 1.62
CA TYR A 241 10.73 -8.87 0.37
C TYR A 241 10.57 -10.39 0.24
N ASP A 242 10.90 -11.14 1.28
CA ASP A 242 10.93 -12.60 1.23
C ASP A 242 10.27 -13.23 2.48
N GLY A 243 9.37 -14.17 2.26
CA GLY A 243 8.67 -14.83 3.35
C GLY A 243 7.39 -15.53 2.93
N ASP A 244 6.64 -15.98 3.93
CA ASP A 244 5.33 -16.55 3.78
C ASP A 244 4.24 -15.48 4.03
N ILE A 245 3.10 -15.65 3.41
CA ILE A 245 1.94 -14.79 3.67
C ILE A 245 1.18 -15.37 4.87
N ARG A 246 1.07 -14.56 5.92
CA ARG A 246 0.35 -14.91 7.14
C ARG A 246 -0.93 -14.10 7.26
N VAL A 247 -2.01 -14.78 7.59
CA VAL A 247 -3.32 -14.16 7.86
C VAL A 247 -3.70 -14.47 9.29
N VAL A 248 -4.09 -13.44 10.04
CA VAL A 248 -4.67 -13.57 11.38
C VAL A 248 -6.13 -13.14 11.37
N ASP A 249 -6.95 -13.76 12.21
CA ASP A 249 -8.35 -13.43 12.38
C ASP A 249 -8.54 -12.12 13.16
N PRO A 250 -9.78 -11.60 13.28
CA PRO A 250 -10.05 -10.37 14.04
C PRO A 250 -9.71 -10.46 15.55
N ASN A 251 -9.41 -11.64 16.08
CA ASN A 251 -8.95 -11.82 17.46
C ASN A 251 -7.42 -11.97 17.57
N GLY A 252 -6.69 -11.84 16.45
CA GLY A 252 -5.23 -11.97 16.39
C GLY A 252 -4.72 -13.41 16.34
N LYS A 253 -5.61 -14.41 16.20
CA LYS A 253 -5.23 -15.81 16.04
C LYS A 253 -4.84 -16.09 14.59
N GLU A 254 -3.77 -16.85 14.36
CA GLU A 254 -3.43 -17.31 13.03
C GLU A 254 -4.59 -18.07 12.40
N PHE A 255 -5.01 -17.61 11.24
CA PHE A 255 -6.06 -18.23 10.43
C PHE A 255 -5.44 -19.17 9.39
N VAL A 256 -4.47 -18.67 8.62
CA VAL A 256 -3.72 -19.42 7.64
C VAL A 256 -2.35 -18.79 7.36
N LYS A 257 -1.38 -19.63 7.03
CA LYS A 257 -0.08 -19.22 6.52
C LYS A 257 0.22 -20.02 5.26
N PHE A 258 0.60 -19.35 4.16
CA PHE A 258 0.78 -19.98 2.87
C PHE A 258 1.99 -19.45 2.09
N LYS A 259 2.49 -20.25 1.17
CA LYS A 259 3.55 -19.89 0.25
C LYS A 259 3.03 -19.04 -0.91
N THR A 260 3.90 -18.22 -1.48
CA THR A 260 3.60 -17.35 -2.62
C THR A 260 2.77 -18.03 -3.71
N ALA A 261 3.18 -19.22 -4.15
CA ALA A 261 2.51 -19.96 -5.24
C ALA A 261 1.06 -20.39 -4.91
N ASP A 262 0.71 -20.46 -3.64
CA ASP A 262 -0.57 -20.99 -3.17
C ASP A 262 -1.67 -19.92 -3.03
N TYR A 263 -1.38 -18.64 -3.37
CA TYR A 263 -2.30 -17.53 -3.09
C TYR A 263 -3.72 -17.75 -3.64
N LEU A 264 -3.88 -18.35 -4.81
CA LEU A 264 -5.19 -18.65 -5.42
C LEU A 264 -6.03 -19.66 -4.63
N LYS A 265 -5.41 -20.44 -3.73
CA LYS A 265 -6.13 -21.33 -2.82
C LYS A 265 -6.85 -20.53 -1.74
N HIS A 266 -6.32 -19.36 -1.36
CA HIS A 266 -6.74 -18.57 -0.21
C HIS A 266 -7.41 -17.24 -0.55
N ILE A 267 -7.12 -16.67 -1.74
CA ILE A 267 -7.64 -15.36 -2.15
C ILE A 267 -8.54 -15.53 -3.38
N ALA A 268 -9.71 -14.92 -3.33
CA ALA A 268 -10.62 -14.75 -4.46
C ALA A 268 -11.04 -13.29 -4.56
N GLU A 269 -11.61 -12.89 -5.70
CA GLU A 269 -12.00 -11.52 -6.00
C GLU A 269 -13.50 -11.43 -6.26
N HIS A 270 -14.16 -10.45 -5.65
CA HIS A 270 -15.54 -10.10 -5.86
C HIS A 270 -15.65 -8.78 -6.63
N VAL A 271 -16.72 -8.57 -7.38
CA VAL A 271 -17.02 -7.33 -8.11
C VAL A 271 -18.35 -6.75 -7.68
N GLU A 272 -18.41 -5.41 -7.69
CA GLU A 272 -19.62 -4.65 -7.39
C GLU A 272 -19.99 -3.73 -8.57
N PRO A 273 -21.27 -3.53 -8.87
CA PRO A 273 -21.70 -2.81 -10.08
C PRO A 273 -21.47 -1.30 -10.05
N TRP A 274 -21.00 -0.77 -8.91
CA TRP A 274 -20.84 0.67 -8.68
C TRP A 274 -19.37 1.14 -8.67
N SER A 275 -18.40 0.23 -8.89
CA SER A 275 -16.97 0.56 -8.91
C SER A 275 -16.23 -0.31 -9.92
N TYR A 276 -15.13 0.21 -10.51
CA TYR A 276 -14.24 -0.58 -11.38
C TYR A 276 -13.16 -1.35 -10.63
N ILE A 277 -13.02 -1.10 -9.31
CA ILE A 277 -12.09 -1.83 -8.47
C ILE A 277 -12.71 -3.16 -8.03
N LYS A 278 -11.90 -4.21 -7.96
CA LYS A 278 -12.29 -5.49 -7.37
C LYS A 278 -12.17 -5.46 -5.85
N PHE A 279 -12.79 -6.46 -5.21
CA PHE A 279 -12.79 -6.64 -3.76
C PHE A 279 -12.25 -8.04 -3.43
N PRO A 280 -10.92 -8.18 -3.24
CA PRO A 280 -10.34 -9.44 -2.78
C PRO A 280 -10.85 -9.84 -1.40
N TYR A 281 -11.02 -11.15 -1.20
CA TYR A 281 -11.50 -11.72 0.05
C TYR A 281 -10.88 -13.09 0.31
N LEU A 282 -10.88 -13.52 1.58
CA LEU A 282 -10.43 -14.85 1.99
C LEU A 282 -11.44 -15.91 1.54
N LYS A 283 -10.99 -16.81 0.67
CA LYS A 283 -11.81 -17.80 0.00
C LYS A 283 -12.47 -18.77 0.95
N ASP A 284 -11.74 -19.22 1.98
CA ASP A 284 -12.21 -20.16 2.97
C ASP A 284 -13.30 -19.59 3.90
N VAL A 285 -13.37 -18.26 4.04
CA VAL A 285 -14.45 -17.55 4.76
C VAL A 285 -15.60 -17.20 3.83
N GLY A 286 -15.28 -16.86 2.58
CA GLY A 286 -16.23 -16.45 1.55
C GLY A 286 -16.60 -14.96 1.63
N TRP A 287 -17.16 -14.45 0.53
CA TRP A 287 -17.68 -13.09 0.46
C TRP A 287 -19.08 -13.05 1.09
N LYS A 288 -19.25 -12.24 2.14
CA LYS A 288 -20.53 -11.98 2.83
C LYS A 288 -20.92 -10.50 2.80
N GLY A 289 -20.32 -9.74 1.85
CA GLY A 289 -20.49 -8.29 1.77
C GLY A 289 -19.52 -7.53 2.68
N PHE A 290 -19.77 -6.24 2.80
CA PHE A 290 -18.98 -5.30 3.62
C PHE A 290 -19.40 -5.41 5.09
N VAL A 291 -19.02 -6.51 5.73
CA VAL A 291 -19.40 -6.87 7.10
C VAL A 291 -18.20 -6.87 8.02
N ASP A 292 -18.35 -6.29 9.20
CA ASP A 292 -17.35 -6.26 10.26
C ASP A 292 -17.23 -7.64 10.94
N GLY A 293 -16.02 -8.00 11.38
CA GLY A 293 -15.76 -9.21 12.13
C GLY A 293 -15.29 -10.39 11.28
N LYS A 294 -15.44 -11.60 11.83
CA LYS A 294 -14.90 -12.84 11.25
C LYS A 294 -15.81 -13.52 10.22
N ASP A 295 -17.05 -13.06 10.10
CA ASP A 295 -18.07 -13.75 9.29
C ASP A 295 -17.99 -13.38 7.80
N SER A 296 -17.22 -12.34 7.43
CA SER A 296 -16.89 -12.00 6.05
C SER A 296 -15.40 -12.15 5.79
N GLY A 297 -15.03 -12.65 4.62
CA GLY A 297 -13.66 -12.83 4.18
C GLY A 297 -12.91 -11.51 3.90
N VAL A 298 -13.45 -10.36 4.28
CA VAL A 298 -12.80 -9.06 4.15
C VAL A 298 -11.54 -9.02 5.01
N PHE A 299 -10.42 -8.65 4.40
CA PHE A 299 -9.14 -8.50 5.09
C PHE A 299 -8.52 -7.14 4.81
N ARG A 300 -7.57 -6.76 5.64
CA ARG A 300 -6.69 -5.59 5.42
C ARG A 300 -5.26 -6.06 5.17
N VAL A 301 -4.57 -5.28 4.37
CA VAL A 301 -3.11 -5.29 4.23
C VAL A 301 -2.58 -3.91 4.62
N ALA A 302 -1.34 -3.55 4.27
CA ALA A 302 -0.69 -2.30 4.65
C ALA A 302 -0.14 -2.30 6.10
N PRO A 303 0.47 -1.21 6.58
CA PRO A 303 1.23 -1.22 7.83
C PRO A 303 0.50 -1.79 9.05
N LEU A 304 -0.72 -1.34 9.31
CA LEU A 304 -1.50 -1.85 10.45
C LEU A 304 -1.71 -3.36 10.38
N ALA A 305 -2.00 -3.88 9.20
CA ALA A 305 -2.25 -5.29 9.01
C ALA A 305 -0.97 -6.12 9.13
N ARG A 306 0.16 -5.64 8.58
CA ARG A 306 1.46 -6.32 8.73
C ARG A 306 1.89 -6.42 10.19
N LEU A 307 1.74 -5.33 10.97
CA LEU A 307 2.04 -5.37 12.41
C LEU A 307 1.12 -6.36 13.14
N ASN A 308 -0.17 -6.38 12.81
CA ASN A 308 -1.11 -7.35 13.39
C ASN A 308 -0.81 -8.79 12.97
N ALA A 309 -0.42 -9.02 11.72
CA ALA A 309 -0.14 -10.35 11.20
C ALA A 309 1.20 -10.94 11.66
N ALA A 310 2.16 -10.09 12.05
CA ALA A 310 3.49 -10.53 12.50
C ALA A 310 3.60 -10.64 14.02
N ASP A 311 4.57 -11.40 14.51
CA ASP A 311 4.88 -11.52 15.95
C ASP A 311 5.96 -10.53 16.41
N GLY A 312 6.33 -9.56 15.55
CA GLY A 312 7.27 -8.48 15.83
C GLY A 312 7.98 -7.98 14.57
N MET A 313 8.93 -7.09 14.78
CA MET A 313 9.81 -6.55 13.73
C MET A 313 11.14 -7.29 13.74
N ALA A 314 11.81 -7.38 12.58
CA ALA A 314 13.07 -8.09 12.45
C ALA A 314 14.30 -7.25 12.85
N THR A 315 14.14 -5.94 13.07
CA THR A 315 15.23 -5.02 13.46
C THR A 315 15.00 -4.45 14.86
N PRO A 316 16.07 -4.13 15.63
CA PRO A 316 15.96 -3.82 17.06
C PRO A 316 15.10 -2.60 17.38
N LEU A 317 15.37 -1.46 16.74
CA LEU A 317 14.65 -0.22 17.06
C LEU A 317 13.20 -0.27 16.60
N ALA A 318 12.93 -0.85 15.43
CA ALA A 318 11.56 -1.05 14.99
C ALA A 318 10.80 -2.00 15.92
N GLN A 319 11.47 -3.01 16.53
CA GLN A 319 10.87 -3.88 17.53
C GLN A 319 10.44 -3.08 18.78
N GLU A 320 11.27 -2.17 19.27
CA GLU A 320 10.91 -1.28 20.41
C GLU A 320 9.67 -0.45 20.11
N TYR A 321 9.60 0.14 18.90
CA TYR A 321 8.43 0.92 18.48
C TYR A 321 7.18 0.04 18.25
N TYR A 322 7.35 -1.17 17.78
CA TYR A 322 6.28 -2.17 17.67
C TYR A 322 5.66 -2.48 19.04
N GLU A 323 6.48 -2.73 20.05
CA GLU A 323 6.02 -2.98 21.42
C GLU A 323 5.32 -1.75 22.01
N LYS A 324 5.89 -0.57 21.84
CA LYS A 324 5.27 0.70 22.25
C LYS A 324 3.90 0.92 21.57
N TYR A 325 3.80 0.60 20.27
CA TYR A 325 2.57 0.72 19.51
C TYR A 325 1.43 -0.11 20.11
N PHE A 326 1.64 -1.39 20.33
CA PHE A 326 0.61 -2.25 20.91
C PHE A 326 0.33 -1.94 22.38
N ALA A 327 1.34 -1.66 23.16
CA ALA A 327 1.16 -1.29 24.58
C ALA A 327 0.30 -0.02 24.74
N THR A 328 0.50 0.97 23.85
CA THR A 328 -0.26 2.24 23.90
C THR A 328 -1.69 2.09 23.40
N LEU A 329 -1.93 1.21 22.41
CA LEU A 329 -3.24 1.07 21.76
C LEU A 329 -4.11 -0.06 22.35
N GLY A 330 -3.76 -0.58 23.53
CA GLY A 330 -4.57 -1.54 24.26
C GLY A 330 -4.33 -3.01 23.91
N GLY A 331 -3.24 -3.32 23.23
CA GLY A 331 -2.84 -4.68 22.89
C GLY A 331 -3.11 -5.05 21.43
N LYS A 332 -2.78 -6.29 21.10
CA LYS A 332 -2.91 -6.86 19.76
C LYS A 332 -4.14 -7.76 19.67
N PRO A 333 -4.94 -7.70 18.61
CA PRO A 333 -4.77 -6.85 17.42
C PRO A 333 -5.31 -5.43 17.60
N VAL A 334 -4.71 -4.45 16.90
CA VAL A 334 -5.21 -3.09 16.79
C VAL A 334 -6.18 -2.98 15.62
N HIS A 335 -7.36 -2.40 15.86
CA HIS A 335 -8.42 -2.28 14.87
C HIS A 335 -8.64 -0.86 14.35
N HIS A 336 -8.00 0.12 14.97
CA HIS A 336 -8.18 1.54 14.73
C HIS A 336 -7.52 1.96 13.42
N THR A 337 -8.30 2.32 12.41
CA THR A 337 -7.81 2.66 11.07
C THR A 337 -6.79 3.79 11.10
N LEU A 338 -7.02 4.84 11.90
CA LEU A 338 -6.10 5.98 12.00
C LEU A 338 -4.73 5.60 12.60
N ALA A 339 -4.66 4.51 13.39
CA ALA A 339 -3.39 3.99 13.92
C ALA A 339 -2.45 3.47 12.82
N THR A 340 -2.93 3.29 11.59
CA THR A 340 -2.10 2.93 10.44
C THR A 340 -1.02 3.98 10.16
N HIS A 341 -1.25 5.25 10.48
CA HIS A 341 -0.23 6.29 10.35
C HIS A 341 0.98 6.02 11.26
N TRP A 342 0.71 5.61 12.51
CA TRP A 342 1.79 5.23 13.42
C TRP A 342 2.47 3.94 13.01
N ALA A 343 1.70 2.90 12.65
CA ALA A 343 2.24 1.65 12.13
C ALA A 343 3.18 1.90 10.92
N ARG A 344 2.84 2.85 10.03
CA ARG A 344 3.68 3.26 8.90
C ARG A 344 5.01 3.85 9.33
N LEU A 345 5.05 4.59 10.42
CA LEU A 345 6.30 5.11 10.96
C LEU A 345 7.15 4.02 11.62
N VAL A 346 6.54 3.01 12.25
CA VAL A 346 7.28 1.82 12.71
C VAL A 346 7.95 1.12 11.52
N GLU A 347 7.26 1.00 10.40
CA GLU A 347 7.81 0.44 9.17
C GLU A 347 8.85 1.35 8.50
N LEU A 348 8.73 2.67 8.62
CA LEU A 348 9.78 3.61 8.18
C LEU A 348 11.09 3.36 8.94
N VAL A 349 11.01 3.16 10.24
CA VAL A 349 12.19 2.79 11.06
C VAL A 349 12.74 1.43 10.63
N TYR A 350 11.88 0.43 10.46
CA TYR A 350 12.29 -0.89 9.98
C TYR A 350 13.03 -0.82 8.64
N ALA A 351 12.47 -0.10 7.67
CA ALA A 351 13.09 0.05 6.35
C ALA A 351 14.46 0.75 6.44
N ALA A 352 14.56 1.79 7.28
CA ALA A 352 15.81 2.53 7.46
C ALA A 352 16.88 1.68 8.17
N GLU A 353 16.52 0.91 9.22
CA GLU A 353 17.44 -0.03 9.86
C GLU A 353 17.88 -1.13 8.87
N ARG A 354 16.93 -1.70 8.12
CA ARG A 354 17.20 -2.72 7.13
C ARG A 354 18.11 -2.22 6.02
N PHE A 355 17.96 -0.94 5.61
CA PHE A 355 18.85 -0.31 4.66
C PHE A 355 20.28 -0.25 5.19
N VAL A 356 20.49 0.17 6.46
CA VAL A 356 21.80 0.18 7.10
C VAL A 356 22.41 -1.22 7.18
N GLU A 357 21.63 -2.23 7.61
CA GLU A 357 22.09 -3.62 7.68
C GLU A 357 22.59 -4.12 6.33
N LEU A 358 21.80 -3.92 5.26
CA LEU A 358 22.10 -4.40 3.92
C LEU A 358 23.32 -3.72 3.31
N VAL A 359 23.42 -2.39 3.42
CA VAL A 359 24.52 -1.64 2.83
C VAL A 359 25.86 -1.87 3.57
N THR A 360 25.82 -2.24 4.85
CA THR A 360 27.00 -2.58 5.63
C THR A 360 27.41 -4.04 5.53
N ASP A 361 26.56 -4.87 4.96
CA ASP A 361 26.87 -6.29 4.73
C ASP A 361 28.12 -6.43 3.84
N PRO A 362 29.11 -7.25 4.21
CA PRO A 362 30.35 -7.35 3.44
C PRO A 362 30.16 -7.90 2.03
N ASP A 363 29.13 -8.71 1.80
CA ASP A 363 28.84 -9.33 0.51
C ASP A 363 28.09 -8.40 -0.45
N ILE A 364 27.67 -7.19 -0.03
CA ILE A 364 26.83 -6.31 -0.88
C ILE A 364 27.57 -5.82 -2.15
N THR A 365 28.90 -5.86 -2.15
CA THR A 365 29.75 -5.52 -3.30
C THR A 365 30.30 -6.74 -4.04
N ASN A 366 29.82 -7.96 -3.72
CA ASN A 366 30.22 -9.15 -4.44
C ASN A 366 29.77 -9.06 -5.92
N PRO A 367 30.67 -9.35 -6.89
CA PRO A 367 30.35 -9.27 -8.32
C PRO A 367 29.39 -10.38 -8.82
N ASP A 368 29.17 -11.44 -8.03
CA ASP A 368 28.21 -12.49 -8.37
C ASP A 368 26.77 -11.99 -8.11
N ILE A 369 26.20 -11.36 -9.14
CA ILE A 369 24.90 -10.69 -9.05
C ILE A 369 23.80 -11.33 -9.89
N ARG A 370 24.07 -12.46 -10.57
CA ARG A 370 23.06 -13.09 -11.42
C ARG A 370 23.34 -14.55 -11.69
N THR A 371 22.33 -15.38 -11.52
CA THR A 371 22.23 -16.74 -12.07
C THR A 371 21.53 -16.68 -13.40
N ILE A 372 22.13 -17.25 -14.47
CA ILE A 372 21.51 -17.25 -15.80
C ILE A 372 20.44 -18.34 -15.87
N PRO A 373 19.17 -18.01 -16.20
CA PRO A 373 18.12 -19.01 -16.38
C PRO A 373 18.45 -19.98 -17.53
N THR A 374 18.17 -21.27 -17.36
CA THR A 374 18.33 -22.31 -18.38
C THR A 374 17.06 -23.12 -18.60
N ALA A 375 16.06 -22.96 -17.74
CA ALA A 375 14.79 -23.66 -17.87
C ALA A 375 13.83 -22.96 -18.84
N THR A 376 12.97 -23.74 -19.47
CA THR A 376 11.85 -23.21 -20.27
C THR A 376 10.84 -22.56 -19.33
N PRO A 377 10.42 -21.33 -19.60
CA PRO A 377 9.45 -20.63 -18.75
C PRO A 377 8.05 -21.23 -18.91
N ASP A 378 7.27 -21.22 -17.82
CA ASP A 378 5.89 -21.74 -17.81
C ASP A 378 4.93 -20.82 -17.01
N GLU A 379 4.91 -20.94 -15.71
CA GLU A 379 4.05 -20.17 -14.82
C GLU A 379 4.83 -19.75 -13.57
N GLY A 380 4.65 -18.52 -13.14
CA GLY A 380 5.33 -17.98 -11.96
C GLY A 380 4.49 -17.00 -11.17
N VAL A 381 4.68 -17.01 -9.85
CA VAL A 381 4.06 -16.07 -8.91
C VAL A 381 5.14 -15.38 -8.09
N GLY A 382 5.11 -14.06 -8.08
CA GLY A 382 5.97 -13.23 -7.24
C GLY A 382 5.15 -12.37 -6.28
N ILE A 383 5.50 -12.37 -5.00
CA ILE A 383 4.89 -11.52 -3.99
C ILE A 383 5.97 -10.69 -3.30
N VAL A 384 5.68 -9.42 -3.10
CA VAL A 384 6.40 -8.51 -2.19
C VAL A 384 5.39 -7.74 -1.35
N GLU A 385 5.82 -7.24 -0.21
CA GLU A 385 5.08 -6.16 0.43
C GLU A 385 5.40 -4.85 -0.28
N ALA A 386 4.37 -4.15 -0.73
CA ALA A 386 4.47 -2.75 -1.13
C ALA A 386 4.08 -1.86 0.07
N PRO A 387 4.40 -0.57 0.09
CA PRO A 387 3.99 0.34 1.17
C PRO A 387 2.49 0.27 1.51
N ARG A 388 1.66 -0.02 0.51
CA ARG A 388 0.19 -0.11 0.60
C ARG A 388 -0.35 -1.51 0.85
N GLY A 389 0.54 -2.51 0.98
CA GLY A 389 0.18 -3.89 1.32
C GLY A 389 0.76 -4.93 0.39
N THR A 390 0.29 -6.16 0.52
CA THR A 390 0.72 -7.33 -0.24
C THR A 390 0.44 -7.14 -1.74
N LEU A 391 1.48 -7.22 -2.55
CA LEU A 391 1.44 -7.07 -4.01
C LEU A 391 1.77 -8.40 -4.67
N ILE A 392 0.85 -8.91 -5.48
CA ILE A 392 0.98 -10.21 -6.14
C ILE A 392 1.03 -10.00 -7.65
N HIS A 393 2.06 -10.51 -8.29
CA HIS A 393 2.13 -10.68 -9.73
C HIS A 393 2.13 -12.17 -10.07
N HIS A 394 1.36 -12.56 -11.07
CA HIS A 394 1.23 -13.93 -11.51
C HIS A 394 1.18 -13.95 -13.03
N TYR A 395 2.13 -14.64 -13.68
CA TYR A 395 2.22 -14.75 -15.13
C TYR A 395 2.26 -16.19 -15.57
N ALA A 396 1.64 -16.47 -16.72
CA ALA A 396 1.82 -17.70 -17.47
C ALA A 396 2.33 -17.35 -18.88
N THR A 397 3.20 -18.21 -19.43
CA THR A 397 3.79 -18.06 -20.76
C THR A 397 3.60 -19.31 -21.60
N ASN A 398 3.87 -19.17 -22.89
CA ASN A 398 4.17 -20.32 -23.74
C ASN A 398 5.66 -20.68 -23.62
N ASP A 399 6.08 -21.73 -24.34
CA ASP A 399 7.46 -22.24 -24.41
C ASP A 399 8.51 -21.24 -24.93
N LYS A 400 8.05 -20.14 -25.58
CA LYS A 400 8.89 -19.04 -26.08
C LYS A 400 8.97 -17.86 -25.11
N GLY A 401 8.44 -17.99 -23.91
CA GLY A 401 8.41 -16.91 -22.92
C GLY A 401 7.44 -15.76 -23.27
N ILE A 402 6.47 -16.00 -24.15
CA ILE A 402 5.43 -15.01 -24.47
C ILE A 402 4.29 -15.12 -23.45
N ILE A 403 3.94 -14.00 -22.81
CA ILE A 403 2.84 -13.93 -21.85
C ILE A 403 1.52 -14.38 -22.51
N THR A 404 0.91 -15.40 -21.95
CA THR A 404 -0.41 -15.90 -22.33
C THR A 404 -1.50 -15.46 -21.33
N LYS A 405 -1.09 -15.18 -20.08
CA LYS A 405 -1.98 -14.69 -19.02
C LYS A 405 -1.19 -13.89 -18.00
N ALA A 406 -1.75 -12.80 -17.54
CA ALA A 406 -1.28 -12.05 -16.38
C ALA A 406 -2.43 -11.82 -15.40
N ASN A 407 -2.15 -11.98 -14.12
CA ASN A 407 -3.05 -11.61 -13.03
C ASN A 407 -2.28 -10.76 -12.01
N LEU A 408 -2.84 -9.60 -11.66
CA LEU A 408 -2.21 -8.61 -10.82
C LEU A 408 -3.15 -8.30 -9.64
N VAL A 409 -2.84 -8.82 -8.44
CA VAL A 409 -3.56 -8.45 -7.22
C VAL A 409 -2.74 -7.37 -6.52
N VAL A 410 -3.04 -6.12 -6.85
CA VAL A 410 -2.24 -4.97 -6.42
C VAL A 410 -2.56 -4.60 -4.98
N ALA A 411 -1.56 -4.10 -4.26
CA ALA A 411 -1.62 -3.80 -2.83
C ALA A 411 -2.88 -3.03 -2.40
N THR A 412 -3.22 -1.93 -3.09
CA THR A 412 -4.41 -1.13 -2.76
C THR A 412 -5.72 -1.89 -2.98
N VAL A 413 -5.80 -2.76 -4.00
CA VAL A 413 -7.04 -3.51 -4.26
C VAL A 413 -7.37 -4.46 -3.11
N ASN A 414 -6.38 -4.99 -2.42
CA ASN A 414 -6.56 -5.83 -1.24
C ASN A 414 -7.25 -5.09 -0.08
N ASN A 415 -7.15 -3.76 -0.03
CA ASN A 415 -7.79 -2.92 0.99
C ASN A 415 -9.14 -2.36 0.55
N SER A 416 -9.58 -2.55 -0.69
CA SER A 416 -10.75 -1.85 -1.27
C SER A 416 -12.02 -2.04 -0.46
N ALA A 417 -12.30 -3.27 0.01
CA ALA A 417 -13.46 -3.54 0.86
C ALA A 417 -13.34 -2.82 2.21
N ALA A 418 -12.18 -2.91 2.87
CA ALA A 418 -11.93 -2.29 4.15
C ALA A 418 -11.96 -0.75 4.07
N ILE A 419 -11.46 -0.16 2.98
CA ILE A 419 -11.53 1.29 2.74
C ILE A 419 -12.99 1.73 2.63
N ASN A 420 -13.80 1.02 1.83
CA ASN A 420 -15.22 1.34 1.68
C ASN A 420 -15.97 1.23 3.02
N MET A 421 -15.68 0.19 3.81
CA MET A 421 -16.26 0.01 5.15
C MET A 421 -15.84 1.13 6.10
N SER A 422 -14.56 1.54 6.10
CA SER A 422 -14.06 2.63 6.95
C SER A 422 -14.76 3.95 6.62
N VAL A 423 -14.87 4.30 5.34
CA VAL A 423 -15.55 5.53 4.90
C VAL A 423 -17.03 5.52 5.28
N LYS A 424 -17.71 4.40 5.04
CA LYS A 424 -19.12 4.24 5.41
C LYS A 424 -19.33 4.37 6.93
N LYS A 425 -18.48 3.73 7.72
CA LYS A 425 -18.56 3.80 9.19
C LYS A 425 -18.33 5.22 9.71
N ALA A 426 -17.32 5.91 9.19
CA ALA A 426 -17.05 7.30 9.54
C ALA A 426 -18.24 8.21 9.16
N ALA A 427 -18.77 8.07 7.94
CA ALA A 427 -19.94 8.84 7.52
C ALA A 427 -21.16 8.58 8.44
N MET A 428 -21.46 7.32 8.75
CA MET A 428 -22.56 6.95 9.66
C MET A 428 -22.35 7.44 11.10
N ALA A 429 -21.12 7.51 11.58
CA ALA A 429 -20.80 8.01 12.92
C ALA A 429 -20.92 9.54 13.02
N LEU A 430 -20.46 10.25 12.00
CA LEU A 430 -20.30 11.70 12.00
C LEU A 430 -21.53 12.47 11.47
N ILE A 431 -22.31 11.88 10.56
CA ILE A 431 -23.53 12.49 10.01
C ILE A 431 -24.75 11.92 10.73
N LYS A 432 -25.39 12.76 11.54
CA LYS A 432 -26.63 12.47 12.28
C LYS A 432 -27.75 13.40 11.82
N PRO A 433 -29.03 13.13 12.14
CA PRO A 433 -30.12 14.08 11.90
C PRO A 433 -29.79 15.47 12.43
N GLY A 434 -29.88 16.47 11.57
CA GLY A 434 -29.57 17.86 11.93
C GLY A 434 -28.09 18.25 11.86
N THR A 435 -27.19 17.33 11.56
CA THR A 435 -25.75 17.65 11.39
C THR A 435 -25.56 18.65 10.26
N LYS A 436 -24.90 19.80 10.55
CA LYS A 436 -24.49 20.74 9.53
C LYS A 436 -23.30 20.16 8.74
N ILE A 437 -23.45 20.02 7.46
CA ILE A 437 -22.39 19.55 6.58
C ILE A 437 -21.41 20.70 6.34
N THR A 438 -20.18 20.52 6.82
CA THR A 438 -19.06 21.47 6.67
C THR A 438 -17.90 20.81 5.95
N GLU A 439 -16.96 21.60 5.41
CA GLU A 439 -15.73 21.09 4.81
C GLU A 439 -14.89 20.28 5.79
N GLY A 440 -14.81 20.70 7.05
CA GLY A 440 -14.11 19.98 8.10
C GLY A 440 -14.71 18.60 8.38
N LEU A 441 -16.05 18.52 8.47
CA LEU A 441 -16.76 17.26 8.59
C LEU A 441 -16.47 16.30 7.42
N LEU A 442 -16.54 16.80 6.19
CA LEU A 442 -16.25 15.99 5.00
C LEU A 442 -14.80 15.55 4.98
N ASN A 443 -13.86 16.43 5.35
CA ASN A 443 -12.46 16.06 5.51
C ASN A 443 -12.26 14.98 6.59
N THR A 444 -12.99 15.06 7.70
CA THR A 444 -12.92 14.03 8.77
C THR A 444 -13.41 12.67 8.25
N ILE A 445 -14.41 12.65 7.36
CA ILE A 445 -14.81 11.41 6.67
C ILE A 445 -13.70 10.92 5.74
N GLU A 446 -13.03 11.82 5.00
CA GLU A 446 -11.88 11.47 4.17
C GLU A 446 -10.71 10.90 4.97
N MET A 447 -10.53 11.29 6.24
CA MET A 447 -9.50 10.69 7.11
C MET A 447 -9.68 9.18 7.29
N ALA A 448 -10.86 8.62 7.04
CA ALA A 448 -11.07 7.17 7.16
C ALA A 448 -10.34 6.34 6.09
N TRP A 449 -10.05 6.90 4.93
CA TRP A 449 -9.34 6.16 3.85
C TRP A 449 -7.85 6.55 3.71
N ARG A 450 -7.47 7.78 4.08
CA ARG A 450 -6.09 8.27 3.94
C ARG A 450 -5.01 7.39 4.60
N PRO A 451 -5.24 6.76 5.77
CA PRO A 451 -4.25 5.89 6.40
C PRO A 451 -3.87 4.66 5.57
N TYR A 452 -4.77 4.20 4.71
CA TYR A 452 -4.49 3.11 3.77
C TYR A 452 -3.53 3.53 2.65
N ASP A 453 -3.33 4.86 2.45
CA ASP A 453 -2.48 5.39 1.39
C ASP A 453 -2.91 4.89 0.00
N PRO A 454 -4.20 5.04 -0.39
CA PRO A 454 -4.68 4.36 -1.58
C PRO A 454 -4.02 4.89 -2.84
N CYS A 455 -3.61 3.94 -3.69
CA CYS A 455 -3.11 4.19 -5.05
C CYS A 455 -4.15 3.59 -6.02
N PHE A 456 -5.14 4.40 -6.42
CA PHE A 456 -6.26 3.89 -7.21
C PHE A 456 -5.88 3.63 -8.65
N GLY A 457 -4.96 4.39 -9.23
CA GLY A 457 -4.39 4.07 -10.52
C GLY A 457 -3.72 2.70 -10.57
N CYS A 458 -3.13 2.23 -9.45
CA CYS A 458 -2.61 0.87 -9.36
C CYS A 458 -3.70 -0.21 -9.27
N ALA A 459 -4.84 0.13 -8.69
CA ALA A 459 -5.88 -0.84 -8.34
C ALA A 459 -6.87 -1.13 -9.49
N THR A 460 -6.77 -0.41 -10.61
CA THR A 460 -7.76 -0.42 -11.70
C THR A 460 -7.15 -0.87 -13.04
N HIS A 461 -6.69 -2.12 -13.11
CA HIS A 461 -5.99 -2.66 -14.29
C HIS A 461 -6.74 -3.79 -15.02
N ASN A 462 -8.00 -4.04 -14.67
CA ASN A 462 -8.86 -5.05 -15.29
C ASN A 462 -9.61 -4.51 -16.50
N LEU A 463 -10.15 -5.41 -17.33
CA LEU A 463 -10.99 -5.06 -18.47
C LEU A 463 -12.48 -5.20 -18.17
N PRO A 464 -13.36 -4.55 -19.00
CA PRO A 464 -14.79 -4.84 -19.02
C PRO A 464 -15.02 -6.33 -19.17
N GLY A 465 -16.00 -6.88 -18.44
CA GLY A 465 -16.26 -8.32 -18.36
C GLY A 465 -15.56 -9.02 -17.18
N GLN A 466 -14.46 -8.43 -16.68
CA GLN A 466 -13.84 -8.80 -15.39
C GLN A 466 -14.22 -7.81 -14.27
N SER A 467 -14.73 -6.65 -14.64
CA SER A 467 -15.37 -5.67 -13.78
C SER A 467 -16.64 -5.17 -14.47
N PRO A 468 -17.70 -4.83 -13.75
CA PRO A 468 -18.92 -4.33 -14.35
C PRO A 468 -18.66 -2.96 -14.99
N PHE A 469 -18.63 -2.93 -16.31
CA PHE A 469 -18.48 -1.69 -17.06
C PHE A 469 -19.82 -1.28 -17.64
N VAL A 470 -20.44 -0.28 -17.05
CA VAL A 470 -21.72 0.26 -17.51
C VAL A 470 -21.52 1.71 -17.94
N VAL A 471 -21.79 2.01 -19.20
CA VAL A 471 -21.87 3.38 -19.71
C VAL A 471 -23.30 3.85 -19.70
N THR A 472 -23.58 4.92 -18.99
CA THR A 472 -24.87 5.60 -19.02
C THR A 472 -24.67 6.98 -19.66
N VAL A 473 -25.35 7.23 -20.78
CA VAL A 473 -25.34 8.50 -21.47
C VAL A 473 -26.59 9.27 -21.09
N PHE A 474 -26.43 10.53 -20.72
CA PHE A 474 -27.51 11.46 -20.37
C PHE A 474 -27.63 12.53 -21.44
N ASP A 475 -28.84 13.00 -21.70
CA ASP A 475 -29.07 14.20 -22.48
C ASP A 475 -28.83 15.49 -21.64
N ALA A 476 -28.99 16.64 -22.29
CA ALA A 476 -28.82 17.94 -21.63
C ALA A 476 -29.84 18.20 -20.49
N ASN A 477 -30.89 17.41 -20.41
CA ASN A 477 -31.92 17.50 -19.37
C ASN A 477 -31.74 16.43 -18.28
N ASN A 478 -30.61 15.73 -18.28
CA ASN A 478 -30.31 14.63 -17.35
C ASN A 478 -31.17 13.37 -17.52
N ASN A 479 -31.83 13.18 -18.66
CA ASN A 479 -32.52 11.94 -18.95
C ASN A 479 -31.53 10.92 -19.50
N VAL A 480 -31.65 9.65 -19.10
CA VAL A 480 -30.84 8.56 -19.62
C VAL A 480 -31.28 8.29 -21.08
N VAL A 481 -30.38 8.52 -22.04
CA VAL A 481 -30.63 8.25 -23.47
C VAL A 481 -30.02 6.92 -23.93
N MET A 482 -29.01 6.43 -23.23
CA MET A 482 -28.39 5.13 -23.52
C MET A 482 -27.78 4.53 -22.25
N ARG A 483 -27.89 3.21 -22.13
CA ARG A 483 -27.14 2.44 -21.15
C ARG A 483 -26.60 1.18 -21.82
N THR A 484 -25.30 0.92 -21.70
CA THR A 484 -24.63 -0.23 -22.31
C THR A 484 -23.66 -0.85 -21.33
N GLY A 485 -23.43 -2.14 -21.47
CA GLY A 485 -22.62 -2.94 -20.55
C GLY A 485 -23.49 -3.63 -19.49
N ALA A 486 -23.19 -4.90 -19.24
CA ALA A 486 -23.46 -5.69 -18.03
C ALA A 486 -22.78 -7.03 -18.17
#